data_f9e31638a68000f84b5d808483613609
#
_entry.id   f9e31638a68000f84b5d808483613609
#
_cell.length_a   1.000
_cell.length_b   1.000
_cell.length_c   1.000
_cell.angle_alpha   90.00
_cell.angle_beta   90.00
_cell.angle_gamma   90.00
#
_symmetry.space_group_name_H-M   'P 1'
#
loop_
_entity.id
_entity.type
_entity.pdbx_description
1 polymer ?
#
loop_
_entity_poly.entity_id
_entity_poly.type
_entity_poly.pdbx_seq_one_letter_code
_entity_poly.pdbx_strand_id
1 'polypeptide(L)'
;MKKISVLLLLLALLIGALPGVAAADSAVTRIKDITKVQGVRSNQLMGYGLVVGLEGTGDGSSSGETVQSIANMLVSYGINVNASSIKLKNVAAVMVTATLPPFVREGDSLDVTVSSIGDAKSLRGGTLLQTPLRAGNGEVYVVAQGAVSTGGFSASS
;
A
#
# COMPACT_ATOMS: atom_id res chain seq x y z
N MET A 1 -17.21 4.26 79.90
CA MET A 1 -17.91 3.97 78.68
C MET A 1 -17.47 4.91 77.50
N LYS A 2 -17.47 6.22 77.64
CA LYS A 2 -17.08 7.15 76.54
C LYS A 2 -15.64 6.99 76.02
N LYS A 3 -14.65 6.64 76.88
CA LYS A 3 -13.24 6.43 76.44
C LYS A 3 -13.04 5.17 75.60
N ILE A 4 -13.81 4.11 75.82
CA ILE A 4 -13.76 2.87 75.06
C ILE A 4 -14.40 3.10 73.69
N SER A 5 -15.48 3.88 73.60
CA SER A 5 -16.16 4.23 72.40
C SER A 5 -15.27 5.07 71.42
N VAL A 6 -14.50 5.98 71.95
CA VAL A 6 -13.53 6.82 71.22
C VAL A 6 -12.34 5.98 70.73
N LEU A 7 -11.87 5.03 71.52
CA LEU A 7 -10.79 4.14 71.11
C LEU A 7 -11.21 3.20 69.96
N LEU A 8 -12.42 2.67 70.01
CA LEU A 8 -12.99 1.85 68.91
C LEU A 8 -13.17 2.64 67.61
N LEU A 9 -13.57 3.91 67.74
CA LEU A 9 -13.75 4.79 66.59
C LEU A 9 -12.41 5.15 65.91
N LEU A 10 -11.37 5.38 66.72
CA LEU A 10 -10.00 5.62 66.25
C LEU A 10 -9.41 4.37 65.59
N LEU A 11 -9.67 3.17 66.09
CA LEU A 11 -9.20 1.92 65.55
C LEU A 11 -9.88 1.62 64.19
N ALA A 12 -11.19 1.90 64.06
CA ALA A 12 -11.93 1.75 62.81
C ALA A 12 -11.43 2.73 61.74
N LEU A 13 -11.07 3.97 62.12
CA LEU A 13 -10.50 4.97 61.23
C LEU A 13 -9.10 4.56 60.75
N LEU A 14 -8.30 3.95 61.58
CA LEU A 14 -6.96 3.48 61.25
C LEU A 14 -6.97 2.30 60.31
N ILE A 15 -7.94 1.38 60.40
CA ILE A 15 -8.12 0.24 59.51
C ILE A 15 -8.62 0.70 58.12
N GLY A 16 -9.48 1.75 58.07
CA GLY A 16 -9.97 2.32 56.82
C GLY A 16 -8.93 3.12 56.02
N ALA A 17 -7.82 3.50 56.64
CA ALA A 17 -6.72 4.25 56.02
C ALA A 17 -5.63 3.36 55.40
N LEU A 18 -5.75 2.02 55.43
CA LEU A 18 -4.82 1.14 54.72
C LEU A 18 -5.02 1.31 53.21
N PRO A 19 -3.97 1.73 52.47
CA PRO A 19 -4.07 1.82 51.02
C PRO A 19 -4.34 0.42 50.50
N GLY A 20 -5.46 0.26 49.76
CA GLY A 20 -5.76 -0.97 49.07
C GLY A 20 -4.56 -1.37 48.20
N VAL A 21 -4.11 -2.62 48.31
CA VAL A 21 -3.07 -3.17 47.45
C VAL A 21 -3.63 -3.13 46.04
N ALA A 22 -3.24 -2.11 45.28
CA ALA A 22 -3.53 -2.09 43.82
C ALA A 22 -2.83 -3.31 43.23
N ALA A 23 -3.60 -4.31 42.81
CA ALA A 23 -3.08 -5.39 42.02
C ALA A 23 -2.48 -4.75 40.75
N ALA A 24 -1.17 -4.72 40.64
CA ALA A 24 -0.49 -4.34 39.41
C ALA A 24 -0.87 -5.35 38.37
N ASP A 25 -1.73 -4.92 37.45
CA ASP A 25 -2.05 -5.71 36.23
C ASP A 25 -0.73 -5.85 35.47
N SER A 26 -0.13 -7.04 35.54
CA SER A 26 1.09 -7.34 34.81
C SER A 26 0.76 -7.33 33.35
N ALA A 27 1.10 -6.24 32.66
CA ALA A 27 0.96 -6.11 31.21
C ALA A 27 1.73 -7.25 30.54
N VAL A 28 1.01 -8.31 30.16
CA VAL A 28 1.57 -9.44 29.41
C VAL A 28 1.80 -8.97 27.98
N THR A 29 3.03 -8.57 27.69
CA THR A 29 3.45 -8.20 26.35
C THR A 29 4.00 -9.46 25.65
N ARG A 30 3.50 -9.77 24.46
CA ARG A 30 4.00 -10.90 23.69
C ARG A 30 5.37 -10.55 23.10
N ILE A 31 6.27 -11.53 23.06
CA ILE A 31 7.64 -11.34 22.53
C ILE A 31 7.61 -10.76 21.11
N LYS A 32 6.67 -11.18 20.27
CA LYS A 32 6.50 -10.65 18.90
C LYS A 32 6.21 -9.15 18.82
N ASP A 33 5.65 -8.56 19.87
CA ASP A 33 5.26 -7.15 19.91
C ASP A 33 6.44 -6.23 20.30
N ILE A 34 7.50 -6.78 20.91
CA ILE A 34 8.67 -6.07 21.39
C ILE A 34 9.99 -6.48 20.71
N THR A 35 9.96 -7.47 19.83
CA THR A 35 11.16 -7.95 19.12
C THR A 35 11.06 -7.72 17.63
N LYS A 36 12.20 -7.41 17.01
CA LYS A 36 12.37 -7.43 15.56
C LYS A 36 13.49 -8.39 15.21
N VAL A 37 13.27 -9.25 14.25
CA VAL A 37 14.32 -10.14 13.74
C VAL A 37 15.33 -9.28 12.98
N GLN A 38 16.59 -9.34 13.40
CA GLN A 38 17.67 -8.59 12.76
C GLN A 38 17.88 -9.09 11.32
N GLY A 39 18.06 -8.16 10.37
CA GLY A 39 18.24 -8.50 8.95
C GLY A 39 16.95 -8.75 8.17
N VAL A 40 15.78 -8.81 8.83
CA VAL A 40 14.48 -8.96 8.16
C VAL A 40 13.89 -7.58 7.86
N ARG A 41 13.78 -7.24 6.59
CA ARG A 41 13.19 -5.98 6.14
C ARG A 41 12.38 -6.19 4.86
N SER A 42 11.38 -5.37 4.67
CA SER A 42 10.68 -5.27 3.40
C SER A 42 11.50 -4.42 2.41
N ASN A 43 11.43 -4.77 1.14
CA ASN A 43 12.04 -4.00 0.06
C ASN A 43 10.96 -3.30 -0.76
N GLN A 44 11.25 -2.06 -1.19
CA GLN A 44 10.37 -1.36 -2.11
C GLN A 44 10.69 -1.77 -3.54
N LEU A 45 9.64 -2.10 -4.28
CA LEU A 45 9.69 -2.40 -5.70
C LEU A 45 8.98 -1.30 -6.48
N MET A 46 9.49 -0.99 -7.67
CA MET A 46 8.86 -0.04 -8.57
C MET A 46 9.01 -0.48 -10.01
N GLY A 47 8.05 -0.09 -10.85
CA GLY A 47 8.05 -0.35 -12.27
C GLY A 47 7.25 0.69 -13.02
N TYR A 48 7.61 0.90 -14.28
CA TYR A 48 6.86 1.72 -15.21
C TYR A 48 5.95 0.80 -16.03
N GLY A 49 4.67 1.15 -16.11
CA GLY A 49 3.66 0.37 -16.80
C GLY A 49 2.68 1.19 -17.61
N LEU A 50 1.77 0.50 -18.28
CA LEU A 50 0.66 1.09 -19.02
C LEU A 50 -0.65 0.49 -18.53
N VAL A 51 -1.65 1.35 -18.33
CA VAL A 51 -3.04 0.97 -18.07
C VAL A 51 -3.84 1.25 -19.34
N VAL A 52 -4.59 0.26 -19.81
CA VAL A 52 -5.42 0.33 -21.02
C VAL A 52 -6.89 0.19 -20.68
N GLY A 53 -7.80 0.57 -21.61
CA GLY A 53 -9.24 0.42 -21.41
C GLY A 53 -9.90 1.53 -20.60
N LEU A 54 -9.37 2.75 -20.63
CA LEU A 54 -9.78 3.88 -19.77
C LEU A 54 -10.98 4.71 -20.30
N GLU A 55 -11.64 4.28 -21.35
CA GLU A 55 -12.88 4.90 -21.89
C GLU A 55 -12.84 6.45 -21.98
N GLY A 56 -11.72 6.98 -22.47
CA GLY A 56 -11.55 8.43 -22.69
C GLY A 56 -10.99 9.19 -21.49
N THR A 57 -10.69 8.53 -20.37
CA THR A 57 -10.11 9.15 -19.14
C THR A 57 -8.59 8.99 -19.04
N GLY A 58 -7.96 8.34 -20.01
CA GLY A 58 -6.52 8.15 -20.10
C GLY A 58 -5.76 9.45 -20.42
N ASP A 59 -4.48 9.29 -20.74
CA ASP A 59 -3.59 10.40 -21.02
C ASP A 59 -4.01 11.17 -22.29
N GLY A 60 -3.76 12.48 -22.28
CA GLY A 60 -3.98 13.33 -23.45
C GLY A 60 -2.97 13.08 -24.55
N SER A 61 -3.30 13.52 -25.75
CA SER A 61 -2.43 13.38 -26.93
C SER A 61 -1.12 14.17 -26.84
N SER A 62 -0.96 15.02 -25.82
CA SER A 62 0.26 15.79 -25.52
C SER A 62 1.29 14.98 -24.70
N SER A 63 0.93 13.83 -24.15
CA SER A 63 1.83 12.96 -23.36
C SER A 63 2.74 12.15 -24.29
N GLY A 64 3.78 12.79 -24.81
CA GLY A 64 4.73 12.18 -25.76
C GLY A 64 5.39 10.89 -25.23
N GLU A 65 5.64 10.85 -23.92
CA GLU A 65 6.23 9.68 -23.24
C GLU A 65 5.28 8.45 -23.30
N THR A 66 3.99 8.66 -23.10
CA THR A 66 2.98 7.60 -23.19
C THR A 66 2.87 7.08 -24.61
N VAL A 67 2.86 7.98 -25.60
CA VAL A 67 2.87 7.61 -27.04
C VAL A 67 4.09 6.77 -27.36
N GLN A 68 5.28 7.20 -26.95
CA GLN A 68 6.51 6.47 -27.20
C GLN A 68 6.53 5.10 -26.52
N SER A 69 6.02 4.99 -25.29
CA SER A 69 5.93 3.74 -24.55
C SER A 69 5.02 2.72 -25.25
N ILE A 70 3.87 3.17 -25.78
CA ILE A 70 2.98 2.33 -26.56
C ILE A 70 3.63 1.90 -27.87
N ALA A 71 4.29 2.83 -28.59
CA ALA A 71 5.01 2.50 -29.80
C ALA A 71 6.06 1.42 -29.57
N ASN A 72 6.87 1.57 -28.52
CA ASN A 72 7.90 0.59 -28.13
C ASN A 72 7.29 -0.79 -27.77
N MET A 73 6.15 -0.78 -27.05
CA MET A 73 5.43 -2.02 -26.73
C MET A 73 4.91 -2.71 -28.00
N LEU A 74 4.31 -1.97 -28.94
CA LEU A 74 3.81 -2.53 -30.19
C LEU A 74 4.95 -3.09 -31.06
N VAL A 75 6.10 -2.41 -31.07
CA VAL A 75 7.31 -2.91 -31.74
C VAL A 75 7.78 -4.23 -31.12
N SER A 76 7.70 -4.40 -29.80
CA SER A 76 8.06 -5.67 -29.14
C SER A 76 7.14 -6.84 -29.51
N TYR A 77 5.92 -6.55 -29.97
CA TYR A 77 4.98 -7.51 -30.56
C TYR A 77 5.10 -7.64 -32.08
N GLY A 78 6.11 -7.02 -32.70
CA GLY A 78 6.34 -7.06 -34.14
C GLY A 78 5.45 -6.10 -34.95
N ILE A 79 4.76 -5.16 -34.29
CA ILE A 79 3.87 -4.20 -34.94
C ILE A 79 4.58 -2.85 -34.98
N ASN A 80 4.95 -2.42 -36.19
CA ASN A 80 5.52 -1.10 -36.43
C ASN A 80 4.42 -0.05 -36.63
N VAL A 81 4.32 0.91 -35.72
CA VAL A 81 3.38 2.02 -35.80
C VAL A 81 4.14 3.37 -35.73
N ASN A 82 3.62 4.35 -36.46
CA ASN A 82 4.12 5.69 -36.30
C ASN A 82 3.56 6.30 -34.98
N ALA A 83 4.42 6.73 -34.09
CA ALA A 83 4.04 7.34 -32.81
C ALA A 83 3.03 8.48 -32.98
N SER A 84 3.14 9.28 -34.04
CA SER A 84 2.23 10.41 -34.34
C SER A 84 0.79 9.98 -34.71
N SER A 85 0.57 8.70 -35.05
CA SER A 85 -0.75 8.17 -35.37
C SER A 85 -1.51 7.60 -34.16
N ILE A 86 -0.86 7.47 -33.03
CA ILE A 86 -1.44 6.90 -31.81
C ILE A 86 -2.28 7.96 -31.08
N LYS A 87 -3.57 7.67 -30.89
CA LYS A 87 -4.48 8.52 -30.10
C LYS A 87 -4.66 7.95 -28.69
N LEU A 88 -4.25 8.71 -27.68
CA LEU A 88 -4.14 8.29 -26.29
C LEU A 88 -5.32 8.78 -25.43
N LYS A 89 -6.51 8.35 -25.61
CA LYS A 89 -7.58 8.64 -24.63
C LYS A 89 -7.94 7.44 -23.75
N ASN A 90 -7.50 6.27 -24.16
CA ASN A 90 -7.86 5.01 -23.51
C ASN A 90 -6.67 4.34 -22.83
N VAL A 91 -5.53 5.01 -22.77
CA VAL A 91 -4.29 4.50 -22.18
C VAL A 91 -3.69 5.54 -21.24
N ALA A 92 -3.06 5.11 -20.17
CA ALA A 92 -2.31 5.96 -19.27
C ALA A 92 -0.96 5.34 -18.92
N ALA A 93 0.08 6.17 -18.87
CA ALA A 93 1.36 5.81 -18.27
C ALA A 93 1.27 5.84 -16.76
N VAL A 94 1.77 4.79 -16.12
CA VAL A 94 1.65 4.62 -14.68
C VAL A 94 2.97 4.18 -14.03
N MET A 95 3.17 4.65 -12.80
CA MET A 95 4.13 4.07 -11.88
C MET A 95 3.43 3.02 -11.04
N VAL A 96 4.02 1.84 -10.99
CA VAL A 96 3.55 0.73 -10.15
C VAL A 96 4.54 0.53 -9.03
N THR A 97 4.05 0.52 -7.79
CA THR A 97 4.87 0.32 -6.60
C THR A 97 4.33 -0.82 -5.76
N ALA A 98 5.22 -1.55 -5.12
CA ALA A 98 4.87 -2.63 -4.20
C ALA A 98 5.88 -2.69 -3.05
N THR A 99 5.44 -3.25 -1.94
CA THR A 99 6.30 -3.57 -0.81
C THR A 99 6.51 -5.08 -0.78
N LEU A 100 7.71 -5.54 -1.07
CA LEU A 100 8.07 -6.95 -1.00
C LEU A 100 8.33 -7.32 0.47
N PRO A 101 7.45 -8.09 1.11
CA PRO A 101 7.69 -8.53 2.47
C PRO A 101 8.82 -9.54 2.54
N PRO A 102 9.45 -9.73 3.70
CA PRO A 102 10.42 -10.77 3.90
C PRO A 102 9.77 -12.17 3.77
N PHE A 103 10.55 -13.13 3.28
CA PHE A 103 10.15 -14.54 3.16
C PHE A 103 9.05 -14.85 2.13
N VAL A 104 8.82 -13.95 1.17
CA VAL A 104 7.94 -14.20 0.01
C VAL A 104 8.48 -15.35 -0.83
N ARG A 105 7.60 -16.20 -1.32
CA ARG A 105 7.91 -17.35 -2.18
C ARG A 105 7.34 -17.12 -3.58
N GLU A 106 7.89 -17.85 -4.53
CA GLU A 106 7.31 -17.92 -5.88
C GLU A 106 5.86 -18.43 -5.81
N GLY A 107 4.94 -17.70 -6.47
CA GLY A 107 3.51 -17.99 -6.44
C GLY A 107 2.70 -17.22 -5.41
N ASP A 108 3.34 -16.50 -4.49
CA ASP A 108 2.63 -15.62 -3.55
C ASP A 108 2.06 -14.40 -4.27
N SER A 109 0.88 -13.97 -3.85
CA SER A 109 0.23 -12.76 -4.34
C SER A 109 0.71 -11.54 -3.56
N LEU A 110 0.92 -10.43 -4.28
CA LEU A 110 1.35 -9.16 -3.70
C LEU A 110 0.46 -8.02 -4.19
N ASP A 111 0.00 -7.21 -3.26
CA ASP A 111 -0.74 -5.99 -3.59
C ASP A 111 0.19 -4.94 -4.18
N VAL A 112 -0.27 -4.29 -5.25
CA VAL A 112 0.47 -3.23 -5.91
C VAL A 112 -0.36 -1.94 -5.94
N THR A 113 0.32 -0.81 -5.84
CA THR A 113 -0.29 0.51 -6.01
C THR A 113 0.05 1.05 -7.39
N VAL A 114 -0.98 1.48 -8.13
CA VAL A 114 -0.85 2.03 -9.48
C VAL A 114 -1.15 3.52 -9.44
N SER A 115 -0.21 4.36 -9.89
CA SER A 115 -0.33 5.81 -9.88
C SER A 115 -0.07 6.37 -11.27
N SER A 116 -0.93 7.26 -11.78
CA SER A 116 -0.70 7.93 -13.06
C SER A 116 0.54 8.82 -13.01
N ILE A 117 1.33 8.79 -14.07
CA ILE A 117 2.49 9.68 -14.27
C ILE A 117 2.11 10.83 -15.23
N GLY A 118 1.22 10.53 -16.17
CA GLY A 118 0.75 11.49 -17.17
C GLY A 118 -0.43 12.34 -16.68
N ASP A 119 -1.25 12.78 -17.62
CA ASP A 119 -2.40 13.64 -17.41
C ASP A 119 -3.75 12.90 -17.42
N ALA A 120 -3.72 11.58 -17.18
CA ALA A 120 -4.92 10.75 -17.08
C ALA A 120 -5.84 11.23 -15.96
N LYS A 121 -7.11 11.42 -16.27
CA LYS A 121 -8.13 11.90 -15.33
C LYS A 121 -8.58 10.81 -14.35
N SER A 122 -8.57 9.55 -14.78
CA SER A 122 -8.96 8.41 -13.97
C SER A 122 -8.36 7.14 -14.52
N LEU A 123 -8.01 6.19 -13.63
CA LEU A 123 -7.57 4.84 -13.98
C LEU A 123 -8.69 3.80 -13.79
N ARG A 124 -9.91 4.24 -13.47
CA ARG A 124 -11.05 3.37 -13.19
C ARG A 124 -11.42 2.55 -14.43
N GLY A 125 -11.67 1.26 -14.20
CA GLY A 125 -12.07 0.32 -15.24
C GLY A 125 -10.92 -0.14 -16.16
N GLY A 126 -9.73 0.43 -15.99
CA GLY A 126 -8.56 0.05 -16.77
C GLY A 126 -7.94 -1.27 -16.32
N THR A 127 -7.11 -1.80 -17.20
CA THR A 127 -6.30 -3.00 -16.96
C THR A 127 -4.83 -2.65 -17.07
N LEU A 128 -4.06 -2.95 -16.03
CA LEU A 128 -2.61 -2.83 -16.03
C LEU A 128 -2.01 -3.93 -16.92
N LEU A 129 -1.23 -3.54 -17.90
CA LEU A 129 -0.45 -4.47 -18.70
C LEU A 129 0.72 -5.04 -17.92
N GLN A 130 1.27 -6.15 -18.38
CA GLN A 130 2.39 -6.82 -17.74
C GLN A 130 3.54 -5.85 -17.46
N THR A 131 3.83 -5.63 -16.20
CA THR A 131 4.76 -4.62 -15.71
C THR A 131 5.78 -5.26 -14.78
N PRO A 132 7.07 -5.30 -15.14
CA PRO A 132 8.11 -5.78 -14.26
C PRO A 132 8.41 -4.76 -13.15
N LEU A 133 8.42 -5.21 -11.90
CA LEU A 133 8.77 -4.41 -10.73
C LEU A 133 10.20 -4.75 -10.29
N ARG A 134 11.02 -3.70 -10.16
CA ARG A 134 12.43 -3.79 -9.84
C ARG A 134 12.69 -3.26 -8.43
N ALA A 135 13.64 -3.87 -7.75
CA ALA A 135 14.21 -3.33 -6.52
C ALA A 135 15.34 -2.33 -6.81
N GLY A 136 15.86 -1.70 -5.77
CA GLY A 136 16.96 -0.72 -5.89
C GLY A 136 18.26 -1.26 -6.49
N ASN A 137 18.44 -2.58 -6.54
CA ASN A 137 19.57 -3.23 -7.23
C ASN A 137 19.34 -3.40 -8.75
N GLY A 138 18.16 -2.99 -9.27
CA GLY A 138 17.81 -3.08 -10.68
C GLY A 138 17.24 -4.43 -11.12
N GLU A 139 17.24 -5.45 -10.27
CA GLU A 139 16.69 -6.77 -10.59
C GLU A 139 15.17 -6.79 -10.49
N VAL A 140 14.52 -7.61 -11.35
CA VAL A 140 13.08 -7.83 -11.36
C VAL A 140 12.74 -8.93 -10.36
N TYR A 141 11.86 -8.62 -9.42
CA TYR A 141 11.38 -9.55 -8.40
C TYR A 141 9.91 -9.95 -8.59
N VAL A 142 9.11 -9.07 -9.16
CA VAL A 142 7.66 -9.27 -9.34
C VAL A 142 7.25 -8.79 -10.71
N VAL A 143 6.24 -9.42 -11.26
CA VAL A 143 5.55 -8.97 -12.46
C VAL A 143 4.09 -8.71 -12.08
N ALA A 144 3.64 -7.47 -12.25
CA ALA A 144 2.28 -7.04 -11.95
C ALA A 144 1.45 -6.95 -13.23
N GLN A 145 0.19 -7.43 -13.18
CA GLN A 145 -0.80 -7.27 -14.23
C GLN A 145 -2.21 -7.47 -13.67
N GLY A 146 -3.22 -6.91 -14.31
CA GLY A 146 -4.62 -7.16 -13.95
C GLY A 146 -5.48 -5.91 -13.92
N ALA A 147 -6.75 -6.09 -13.57
CA ALA A 147 -7.71 -4.99 -13.47
C ALA A 147 -7.33 -4.02 -12.35
N VAL A 148 -7.43 -2.71 -12.64
CA VAL A 148 -7.16 -1.65 -11.66
C VAL A 148 -8.43 -1.36 -10.86
N SER A 149 -8.34 -1.52 -9.54
CA SER A 149 -9.39 -1.13 -8.61
C SER A 149 -9.08 0.24 -8.02
N THR A 150 -10.02 1.17 -8.14
CA THR A 150 -9.90 2.50 -7.52
C THR A 150 -10.79 2.53 -6.29
N GLY A 151 -10.20 2.83 -5.13
CA GLY A 151 -10.97 3.08 -3.90
C GLY A 151 -11.72 4.40 -3.99
N GLY A 152 -12.95 4.44 -3.45
CA GLY A 152 -13.75 5.65 -3.33
C GLY A 152 -14.95 5.71 -4.27
N PHE A 153 -15.98 6.44 -3.82
CA PHE A 153 -17.16 6.82 -4.61
C PHE A 153 -16.78 8.02 -5.48
N SER A 154 -16.77 7.87 -6.79
CA SER A 154 -16.76 9.03 -7.69
C SER A 154 -18.22 9.40 -8.00
N ALA A 155 -18.74 10.45 -7.37
CA ALA A 155 -19.95 11.09 -7.82
C ALA A 155 -19.57 12.00 -9.01
N SER A 156 -19.97 11.63 -10.21
CA SER A 156 -19.93 12.53 -11.36
C SER A 156 -21.21 13.38 -11.33
N SER A 157 -21.06 14.67 -11.13
CA SER A 157 -22.12 15.65 -11.40
C SER A 157 -22.08 16.04 -12.86
#